data_77a54474151c17624f0dfa96e1afd9e7
#
_entry.id   77a54474151c17624f0dfa96e1afd9e7
#
_cell.length_a   1.000
_cell.length_b   1.000
_cell.length_c   1.000
_cell.angle_alpha   90.00
_cell.angle_beta   90.00
_cell.angle_gamma   90.00
#
_symmetry.space_group_name_H-M   'P 1'
#
loop_
_entity.id
_entity.type
_entity.pdbx_description
1 polymer ?
#
loop_
_entity_poly.entity_id
_entity_poly.type
_entity_poly.pdbx_seq_one_letter_code
_entity_poly.pdbx_strand_id
1 'polypeptide(L)'
;NLAEIHKRLQEMVLDNDPDAHFDLILHSPYAPWEGAWARKPFPGMLEAGRQLIDNATLDSNQSELELLFGDDWVDRPDDSSSFMVGDRQVDIIAATRYGIKSYLCNPDEGLSGVMEDIF
;
A
#
# COMPACT_ATOMS: atom_id res chain seq x y z
N ASN A 1 -16.88 -2.47 -11.97
CA ASN A 1 -15.69 -3.28 -12.21
C ASN A 1 -14.47 -2.61 -11.55
N LEU A 2 -13.74 -3.36 -10.76
CA LEU A 2 -12.61 -2.82 -9.99
C LEU A 2 -11.49 -2.29 -10.90
N ALA A 3 -11.23 -2.96 -12.02
CA ALA A 3 -10.21 -2.52 -12.96
C ALA A 3 -10.56 -1.17 -13.61
N GLU A 4 -11.83 -0.94 -13.90
CA GLU A 4 -12.31 0.33 -14.45
C GLU A 4 -12.21 1.46 -13.41
N ILE A 5 -12.52 1.16 -12.15
CA ILE A 5 -12.42 2.11 -11.04
C ILE A 5 -10.95 2.54 -10.87
N HIS A 6 -10.02 1.59 -10.87
CA HIS A 6 -8.60 1.88 -10.74
C HIS A 6 -8.07 2.70 -11.90
N LYS A 7 -8.45 2.36 -13.12
CA LYS A 7 -8.05 3.11 -14.32
C LYS A 7 -8.54 4.56 -14.25
N ARG A 8 -9.79 4.76 -13.88
CA ARG A 8 -10.39 6.08 -13.79
C ARG A 8 -9.74 6.93 -12.71
N LEU A 9 -9.44 6.32 -11.55
CA LEU A 9 -8.76 6.99 -10.46
C LEU A 9 -7.37 7.47 -10.90
N GLN A 10 -6.61 6.62 -11.59
CA GLN A 10 -5.28 6.98 -12.08
C GLN A 10 -5.35 8.11 -13.10
N GLU A 11 -6.31 8.09 -14.01
CA GLU A 11 -6.53 9.16 -14.99
C GLU A 11 -6.81 10.50 -14.32
N MET A 12 -7.66 10.50 -13.29
CA MET A 12 -7.99 11.71 -12.53
C MET A 12 -6.78 12.29 -11.81
N VAL A 13 -5.95 11.44 -11.23
CA VAL A 13 -4.72 11.87 -10.53
C VAL A 13 -3.72 12.46 -11.52
N LEU A 14 -3.51 11.82 -12.67
CA LEU A 14 -2.60 12.29 -13.71
C LEU A 14 -3.07 13.60 -14.36
N ASP A 15 -4.39 13.81 -14.47
CA ASP A 15 -4.93 15.06 -15.00
C ASP A 15 -4.62 16.25 -14.09
N ASN A 16 -4.56 16.02 -12.78
CA ASN A 16 -4.24 17.08 -11.81
C ASN A 16 -2.72 17.32 -11.69
N ASP A 17 -1.93 16.26 -11.78
CA ASP A 17 -0.47 16.33 -11.68
C ASP A 17 0.14 15.25 -12.57
N PRO A 18 0.82 15.62 -13.68
CA PRO A 18 1.41 14.64 -14.59
C PRO A 18 2.48 13.75 -13.96
N ASP A 19 3.09 14.20 -12.87
CA ASP A 19 4.11 13.43 -12.14
C ASP A 19 3.50 12.49 -11.09
N ALA A 20 2.23 12.67 -10.77
CA ALA A 20 1.53 11.80 -9.80
C ALA A 20 0.96 10.58 -10.53
N HIS A 21 1.44 9.41 -10.15
CA HIS A 21 0.94 8.13 -10.69
C HIS A 21 0.99 7.06 -9.62
N PHE A 22 0.24 5.99 -9.84
CA PHE A 22 0.28 4.82 -8.98
C PHE A 22 1.27 3.82 -9.57
N ASP A 23 2.24 3.40 -8.79
CA ASP A 23 3.18 2.34 -9.18
C ASP A 23 2.53 0.97 -9.10
N LEU A 24 1.60 0.79 -8.15
CA LEU A 24 0.95 -0.48 -7.89
C LEU A 24 -0.39 -0.25 -7.23
N ILE A 25 -1.40 -1.00 -7.66
CA ILE A 25 -2.72 -1.01 -7.02
C ILE A 25 -3.04 -2.45 -6.64
N LEU A 26 -3.29 -2.68 -5.35
CA LEU A 26 -3.63 -3.99 -4.81
C LEU A 26 -4.99 -3.94 -4.11
N HIS A 27 -5.67 -5.07 -4.09
CA HIS A 27 -6.88 -5.25 -3.30
C HIS A 27 -6.85 -6.62 -2.62
N SER A 28 -7.54 -6.72 -1.47
CA SER A 28 -7.68 -7.98 -0.76
C SER A 28 -9.05 -8.60 -1.07
N PRO A 29 -9.08 -9.84 -1.57
CA PRO A 29 -10.36 -10.53 -1.83
C PRO A 29 -10.99 -11.13 -0.58
N TYR A 30 -10.30 -11.06 0.56
CA TYR A 30 -10.73 -11.72 1.79
C TYR A 30 -11.73 -10.87 2.58
N ALA A 31 -12.71 -11.53 3.19
CA ALA A 31 -13.66 -10.89 4.08
C ALA A 31 -13.02 -10.61 5.46
N PRO A 32 -13.55 -9.62 6.23
CA PRO A 32 -12.98 -9.29 7.54
C PRO A 32 -12.91 -10.46 8.52
N TRP A 33 -13.87 -11.38 8.45
CA TRP A 33 -13.93 -12.52 9.37
C TRP A 33 -13.00 -13.67 9.00
N GLU A 34 -12.35 -13.62 7.86
CA GLU A 34 -11.43 -14.69 7.44
C GLU A 34 -10.06 -14.62 8.12
N GLY A 35 -9.73 -13.48 8.75
CA GLY A 35 -8.45 -13.31 9.44
C GLY A 35 -7.24 -13.47 8.54
N ALA A 36 -7.38 -13.14 7.26
CA ALA A 36 -6.31 -13.32 6.28
C ALA A 36 -5.16 -12.32 6.49
N TRP A 37 -3.92 -12.81 6.35
CA TRP A 37 -2.72 -11.98 6.49
C TRP A 37 -2.69 -10.82 5.49
N ALA A 38 -3.24 -11.03 4.29
CA ALA A 38 -3.32 -10.02 3.24
C ALA A 38 -4.50 -9.07 3.39
N ARG A 39 -5.15 -9.03 4.55
CA ARG A 39 -6.23 -8.08 4.83
C ARG A 39 -5.94 -7.30 6.11
N LYS A 40 -6.10 -5.98 6.04
CA LYS A 40 -5.98 -5.13 7.25
C LYS A 40 -6.92 -5.64 8.36
N PRO A 41 -6.51 -5.65 9.59
CA PRO A 41 -5.35 -4.98 10.20
C PRO A 41 -4.00 -5.71 10.09
N PHE A 42 -3.91 -6.77 9.30
CA PHE A 42 -2.64 -7.46 9.07
C PHE A 42 -1.83 -6.76 7.96
N PRO A 43 -0.48 -6.86 8.00
CA PRO A 43 0.37 -6.10 7.10
C PRO A 43 0.69 -6.80 5.78
N GLY A 44 0.06 -7.92 5.46
CA GLY A 44 0.42 -8.75 4.29
C GLY A 44 0.40 -8.01 2.96
N MET A 45 -0.58 -7.12 2.73
CA MET A 45 -0.63 -6.34 1.49
C MET A 45 0.52 -5.33 1.40
N LEU A 46 0.95 -4.75 2.51
CA LEU A 46 2.09 -3.84 2.54
C LEU A 46 3.38 -4.60 2.23
N GLU A 47 3.53 -5.79 2.80
CA GLU A 47 4.66 -6.67 2.53
C GLU A 47 4.72 -7.08 1.05
N ALA A 48 3.59 -7.50 0.50
CA ALA A 48 3.49 -7.87 -0.92
C ALA A 48 3.78 -6.69 -1.83
N GLY A 49 3.22 -5.52 -1.52
CA GLY A 49 3.41 -4.31 -2.32
C GLY A 49 4.88 -3.91 -2.43
N ARG A 50 5.60 -3.92 -1.31
CA ARG A 50 7.03 -3.58 -1.30
C ARG A 50 7.86 -4.54 -2.15
N GLN A 51 7.62 -5.84 -2.00
CA GLN A 51 8.36 -6.85 -2.75
C GLN A 51 8.08 -6.78 -4.25
N LEU A 52 6.82 -6.51 -4.64
CA LEU A 52 6.45 -6.36 -6.05
C LEU A 52 7.11 -5.12 -6.68
N ILE A 53 7.14 -4.00 -5.97
CA ILE A 53 7.79 -2.77 -6.44
C ILE A 53 9.30 -2.98 -6.58
N ASP A 54 9.95 -3.57 -5.59
CA ASP A 54 11.38 -3.83 -5.62
C ASP A 54 11.75 -4.79 -6.76
N ASN A 55 10.96 -5.83 -6.98
CA ASN A 55 11.19 -6.77 -8.07
C ASN A 55 11.09 -6.10 -9.44
N ALA A 56 10.14 -5.20 -9.62
CA ALA A 56 9.95 -4.48 -10.87
C ALA A 56 11.12 -3.56 -11.20
N THR A 57 11.83 -3.04 -10.18
CA THR A 57 12.97 -2.15 -10.38
C THR A 57 14.31 -2.88 -10.56
N LEU A 58 14.42 -4.13 -10.09
CA LEU A 58 15.69 -4.85 -10.09
C LEU A 58 15.95 -5.62 -11.37
N ASP A 59 14.99 -6.35 -11.89
CA ASP A 59 15.21 -7.17 -13.10
C ASP A 59 13.90 -7.48 -13.81
N SER A 60 13.78 -6.99 -15.04
CA SER A 60 12.62 -7.22 -15.88
C SER A 60 12.55 -8.66 -16.44
N ASN A 61 13.62 -9.43 -16.32
CA ASN A 61 13.71 -10.80 -16.85
C ASN A 61 13.37 -11.88 -15.82
N GLN A 62 13.14 -11.51 -14.55
CA GLN A 62 12.71 -12.48 -13.56
C GLN A 62 11.26 -12.86 -13.81
N SER A 63 11.05 -14.12 -14.19
CA SER A 63 9.74 -14.63 -14.53
C SER A 63 8.87 -14.98 -13.32
N GLU A 64 9.49 -15.21 -12.15
CA GLU A 64 8.78 -15.62 -10.94
C GLU A 64 9.30 -14.89 -9.72
N LEU A 65 8.39 -14.32 -8.95
CA LEU A 65 8.66 -13.74 -7.66
C LEU A 65 7.89 -14.51 -6.60
N GLU A 66 8.61 -15.08 -5.65
CA GLU A 66 8.01 -15.68 -4.47
C GLU A 66 7.86 -14.61 -3.39
N LEU A 67 6.61 -14.30 -3.02
CA LEU A 67 6.33 -13.35 -1.96
C LEU A 67 6.54 -14.01 -0.59
N LEU A 68 7.28 -13.31 0.27
CA LEU A 68 7.53 -13.76 1.63
C LEU A 68 6.74 -12.89 2.61
N PHE A 69 6.22 -13.49 3.68
CA PHE A 69 5.38 -12.80 4.64
C PHE A 69 5.80 -13.05 6.08
N GLY A 70 5.56 -12.03 6.92
CA GLY A 70 5.82 -12.15 8.35
C GLY A 70 7.28 -12.48 8.64
N ASP A 71 7.50 -13.45 9.52
CA ASP A 71 8.85 -13.86 9.95
C ASP A 71 9.67 -14.53 8.86
N ASP A 72 9.03 -15.02 7.80
CA ASP A 72 9.72 -15.60 6.66
C ASP A 72 10.44 -14.56 5.80
N TRP A 73 10.01 -13.32 5.87
CA TRP A 73 10.63 -12.21 5.15
C TRP A 73 11.69 -11.54 6.03
N VAL A 74 12.89 -12.08 6.03
CA VAL A 74 13.99 -11.64 6.91
C VAL A 74 14.82 -10.50 6.34
N ASP A 75 14.97 -10.43 5.02
CA ASP A 75 15.78 -9.42 4.33
C ASP A 75 14.92 -8.21 3.92
N ARG A 76 14.32 -7.56 4.93
CA ARG A 76 13.44 -6.42 4.69
C ARG A 76 14.23 -5.18 4.32
N PRO A 77 13.77 -4.41 3.29
CA PRO A 77 14.41 -3.15 2.96
C PRO A 77 14.16 -2.08 4.03
N ASP A 78 14.92 -1.01 3.96
CA ASP A 78 14.68 0.15 4.80
C ASP A 78 13.47 0.93 4.30
N ASP A 79 12.41 0.94 5.10
CA ASP A 79 11.16 1.66 4.81
C ASP A 79 11.00 2.92 5.68
N SER A 80 12.09 3.45 6.23
CA SER A 80 12.03 4.62 7.13
C SER A 80 11.45 5.87 6.47
N SER A 81 11.50 5.96 5.15
CA SER A 81 10.91 7.06 4.38
C SER A 81 9.47 6.80 3.94
N SER A 82 8.97 5.59 4.16
CA SER A 82 7.63 5.20 3.77
C SER A 82 6.61 5.59 4.83
N PHE A 83 5.40 5.84 4.39
CA PHE A 83 4.29 6.12 5.30
C PHE A 83 2.98 5.61 4.71
N MET A 84 1.98 5.47 5.57
CA MET A 84 0.63 5.08 5.18
C MET A 84 -0.36 6.17 5.56
N VAL A 85 -1.31 6.42 4.68
CA VAL A 85 -2.45 7.29 4.96
C VAL A 85 -3.72 6.46 4.86
N GLY A 86 -4.57 6.54 5.87
CA GLY A 86 -5.83 5.81 5.89
C GLY A 86 -6.86 6.55 6.72
N ASP A 87 -8.12 6.21 6.51
CA ASP A 87 -9.25 6.83 7.21
C ASP A 87 -9.85 5.92 8.30
N ARG A 88 -9.26 4.74 8.52
CA ARG A 88 -9.75 3.74 9.47
C ARG A 88 -8.65 3.26 10.38
N GLN A 89 -9.04 2.82 11.59
CA GLN A 89 -8.07 2.29 12.55
C GLN A 89 -7.33 1.04 12.04
N VAL A 90 -7.99 0.21 11.23
CA VAL A 90 -7.34 -0.97 10.67
C VAL A 90 -6.17 -0.60 9.76
N ASP A 91 -6.21 0.57 9.11
CA ASP A 91 -5.10 1.07 8.30
C ASP A 91 -3.89 1.40 9.17
N ILE A 92 -4.13 2.08 10.29
CA ILE A 92 -3.09 2.46 11.24
C ILE A 92 -2.46 1.22 11.89
N ILE A 93 -3.29 0.25 12.26
CA ILE A 93 -2.80 -1.02 12.86
C ILE A 93 -1.93 -1.78 11.86
N ALA A 94 -2.35 -1.87 10.60
CA ALA A 94 -1.56 -2.53 9.56
C ALA A 94 -0.19 -1.85 9.36
N ALA A 95 -0.17 -0.53 9.29
CA ALA A 95 1.07 0.25 9.18
C ALA A 95 2.00 0.04 10.38
N THR A 96 1.44 0.04 11.58
CA THR A 96 2.20 -0.20 12.83
C THR A 96 2.80 -1.60 12.84
N ARG A 97 2.04 -2.60 12.44
CA ARG A 97 2.53 -3.99 12.34
C ARG A 97 3.60 -4.15 11.27
N TYR A 98 3.49 -3.40 10.18
CA TYR A 98 4.53 -3.39 9.15
C TYR A 98 5.78 -2.63 9.60
N GLY A 99 5.63 -1.60 10.42
CA GLY A 99 6.73 -0.83 10.97
C GLY A 99 6.98 0.51 10.28
N ILE A 100 5.94 1.10 9.67
CA ILE A 100 6.04 2.42 9.02
C ILE A 100 5.14 3.44 9.73
N LYS A 101 5.42 4.71 9.48
CA LYS A 101 4.57 5.80 9.98
C LYS A 101 3.20 5.75 9.35
N SER A 102 2.20 6.25 10.07
CA SER A 102 0.84 6.32 9.59
C SER A 102 0.19 7.64 9.94
N TYR A 103 -0.75 8.06 9.10
CA TYR A 103 -1.52 9.26 9.29
C TYR A 103 -2.99 8.92 9.11
N LEU A 104 -3.79 9.18 10.13
CA LEU A 104 -5.24 8.98 10.07
C LEU A 104 -5.88 10.23 9.47
N CYS A 105 -6.54 10.08 8.34
CA CYS A 105 -7.23 11.19 7.68
C CYS A 105 -8.73 11.11 7.92
N ASN A 106 -9.39 12.27 7.80
CA ASN A 106 -10.85 12.34 7.80
C ASN A 106 -11.36 11.83 6.43
N PRO A 107 -12.36 10.91 6.39
CA PRO A 107 -12.89 10.43 5.12
C PRO A 107 -13.39 11.52 4.17
N ASP A 108 -13.89 12.63 4.72
CA ASP A 108 -14.40 13.75 3.91
C ASP A 108 -13.28 14.61 3.31
N GLU A 109 -12.14 14.69 3.98
CA GLU A 109 -10.98 15.49 3.55
C GLU A 109 -9.94 14.65 2.80
N GLY A 110 -9.88 13.35 3.10
CA GLY A 110 -8.91 12.45 2.50
C GLY A 110 -7.47 12.88 2.77
N LEU A 111 -6.61 12.64 1.79
CA LEU A 111 -5.18 12.95 1.88
C LEU A 111 -4.92 14.44 2.18
N SER A 112 -5.74 15.33 1.65
CA SER A 112 -5.54 16.78 1.84
C SER A 112 -5.58 17.20 3.31
N GLY A 113 -6.35 16.50 4.14
CA GLY A 113 -6.46 16.80 5.57
C GLY A 113 -5.20 16.50 6.37
N VAL A 114 -4.26 15.73 5.84
CA VAL A 114 -3.01 15.35 6.53
C VAL A 114 -1.75 15.83 5.82
N MET A 115 -1.89 16.57 4.73
CA MET A 115 -0.73 17.02 3.93
C MET A 115 0.28 17.83 4.75
N GLU A 116 -0.17 18.68 5.63
CA GLU A 116 0.71 19.47 6.50
C GLU A 116 1.48 18.60 7.48
N ASP A 117 0.89 17.50 7.94
CA ASP A 117 1.53 16.58 8.88
C ASP A 117 2.61 15.73 8.18
N ILE A 118 2.43 15.45 6.88
CA ILE A 118 3.37 14.66 6.08
C ILE A 118 4.54 15.51 5.59
N PHE A 119 4.24 16.69 5.13
CA PHE A 119 5.19 17.63 4.52
C PHE A 119 5.31 18.89 5.38
#